data_944f8acd98911c47bf0e4d054b03ae5a
#
_entry.id   944f8acd98911c47bf0e4d054b03ae5a
#
_cell.length_a   1.000
_cell.length_b   1.000
_cell.length_c   1.000
_cell.angle_alpha   90.00
_cell.angle_beta   90.00
_cell.angle_gamma   90.00
#
_symmetry.space_group_name_H-M   'P 1'
#
loop_
_entity.id
_entity.type
_entity.pdbx_description
1 polymer ?
#
loop_
_entity_poly.entity_id
_entity_poly.type
_entity_poly.pdbx_seq_one_letter_code
_entity_poly.pdbx_strand_id
1 'polypeptide(L)'
;AAVSVDIYLNGGLLLNDFEFRTATPFIDAPAGTPINVGVAGPNSTSSADTIKNFTITLTENETFVAVANGVLDPNSFASNPDGKNSAFNLLIKTMARENGVTSDVDFFVLHGSTDAPAVDVLARQVAALVDNAAYGDITDYITVPPASYILDITPGNANSTIVASFEADLSGLGGGSAAVFASGFLTPSNNLDGPAFGIFAALPNGAVVEFPSVQSARLQVIHNAADVLADTVDIYLNGSILLDNFTFREATPFIDAPAGVELNIGIAPGNSSSANDMLKNFTVVLENGETYVAIANGVLDPNSYAANPDGRSTAFTLLVNETARETGTGSDVDFFVLHGSTDAPTVDINAAGVATLVDDAAYSDITYYISVPPASYTLDLALADGITVVQSYTADFSGLENNSAVVFASGFLNPSINQNGEEFGLFYALSDGTVGELPMIVTDVKVIDSGIPNTFSLLQNYPNPFNPRTSINFAIPTNEFVTLKVYNILGSVVATLVNENLSAGAYRFIFDSQNLASGVYLYELNAGNFRETKKMNLLK
;
A
#
# COMPACT_ATOMS: atom_id res chain seq x y z
N ALA A 1 11.45 7.63 36.58
CA ALA A 1 12.83 7.11 36.74
C ALA A 1 13.73 8.26 37.18
N ALA A 2 14.83 7.99 37.92
CA ALA A 2 15.81 9.02 38.27
C ALA A 2 16.43 9.57 36.96
N VAL A 3 16.50 10.90 36.85
CA VAL A 3 17.12 11.58 35.71
C VAL A 3 18.63 11.34 35.70
N SER A 4 19.24 11.22 36.89
CA SER A 4 20.63 10.83 37.09
C SER A 4 20.80 9.98 38.36
N VAL A 5 21.92 9.29 38.43
CA VAL A 5 22.31 8.43 39.59
C VAL A 5 23.80 8.56 39.86
N ASP A 6 24.21 8.30 41.10
CA ASP A 6 25.60 8.13 41.48
C ASP A 6 25.94 6.64 41.52
N ILE A 7 27.08 6.27 40.96
CA ILE A 7 27.57 4.91 40.90
C ILE A 7 28.79 4.76 41.79
N TYR A 8 28.72 3.82 42.74
CA TYR A 8 29.80 3.44 43.62
C TYR A 8 30.39 2.09 43.23
N LEU A 9 31.69 1.99 43.18
CA LEU A 9 32.40 0.74 42.99
C LEU A 9 33.18 0.38 44.26
N ASN A 10 32.85 -0.76 44.87
CA ASN A 10 33.43 -1.19 46.16
C ASN A 10 33.45 -0.11 47.23
N GLY A 11 32.41 0.72 47.29
CA GLY A 11 32.24 1.83 48.25
C GLY A 11 32.89 3.16 47.85
N GLY A 12 33.73 3.21 46.80
CA GLY A 12 34.27 4.44 46.21
C GLY A 12 33.32 4.98 45.15
N LEU A 13 33.16 6.31 45.08
CA LEU A 13 32.37 6.96 44.03
C LEU A 13 33.10 6.78 42.68
N LEU A 14 32.42 6.15 41.71
CA LEU A 14 32.90 5.93 40.36
C LEU A 14 32.38 6.99 39.39
N LEU A 15 31.05 7.22 39.41
CA LEU A 15 30.37 8.21 38.56
C LEU A 15 29.46 9.05 39.42
N ASN A 16 29.52 10.38 39.27
CA ASN A 16 28.65 11.34 39.93
C ASN A 16 27.66 11.89 38.89
N ASP A 17 26.38 11.99 39.27
CA ASP A 17 25.30 12.51 38.45
C ASP A 17 25.25 11.86 37.02
N PHE A 18 25.43 10.54 36.96
CA PHE A 18 25.39 9.79 35.72
C PHE A 18 23.96 9.80 35.14
N GLU A 19 23.79 10.50 34.03
CA GLU A 19 22.47 10.78 33.45
C GLU A 19 21.86 9.60 32.70
N PHE A 20 20.54 9.61 32.58
CA PHE A 20 19.81 8.67 31.75
C PHE A 20 20.20 8.82 30.28
N ARG A 21 20.36 7.69 29.57
CA ARG A 21 20.82 7.62 28.15
C ARG A 21 22.23 8.16 27.95
N THR A 22 23.10 8.02 28.93
CA THR A 22 24.53 8.28 28.78
C THR A 22 25.34 6.99 28.94
N ALA A 23 26.57 6.99 28.44
CA ALA A 23 27.51 5.88 28.57
C ALA A 23 28.89 6.40 28.98
N THR A 24 29.69 5.56 29.63
CA THR A 24 31.12 5.83 29.82
C THR A 24 31.92 5.31 28.62
N PRO A 25 33.10 5.83 28.33
CA PRO A 25 34.09 5.05 27.58
C PRO A 25 34.42 3.75 28.33
N PHE A 26 35.04 2.79 27.65
CA PHE A 26 35.55 1.62 28.34
C PHE A 26 36.60 2.04 29.36
N ILE A 27 36.52 1.46 30.57
CA ILE A 27 37.42 1.73 31.70
C ILE A 27 37.92 0.41 32.26
N ASP A 28 39.12 0.42 32.82
CA ASP A 28 39.66 -0.76 33.52
C ASP A 28 38.93 -0.98 34.84
N ALA A 29 38.55 -2.24 35.08
CA ALA A 29 37.89 -2.65 36.32
C ALA A 29 38.59 -3.85 36.95
N PRO A 30 38.55 -4.03 38.30
CA PRO A 30 39.08 -5.20 38.95
C PRO A 30 38.41 -6.48 38.42
N ALA A 31 39.23 -7.49 38.10
CA ALA A 31 38.77 -8.80 37.64
C ALA A 31 39.16 -9.93 38.63
N GLY A 32 38.52 -11.08 38.50
CA GLY A 32 38.81 -12.28 39.30
C GLY A 32 38.32 -12.20 40.76
N THR A 33 37.80 -11.06 41.22
CA THR A 33 37.26 -10.85 42.56
C THR A 33 35.88 -10.24 42.52
N PRO A 34 34.97 -10.54 43.48
CA PRO A 34 33.67 -9.91 43.54
C PRO A 34 33.78 -8.38 43.67
N ILE A 35 33.04 -7.67 42.81
CA ILE A 35 32.91 -6.21 42.79
C ILE A 35 31.48 -5.86 43.24
N ASN A 36 31.38 -4.94 44.15
CA ASN A 36 30.07 -4.36 44.55
C ASN A 36 29.83 -3.08 43.72
N VAL A 37 28.76 -3.09 42.93
CA VAL A 37 28.27 -1.91 42.20
C VAL A 37 27.07 -1.37 42.93
N GLY A 38 27.21 -0.22 43.61
CA GLY A 38 26.15 0.48 44.32
C GLY A 38 25.56 1.58 43.43
N VAL A 39 24.22 1.67 43.37
CA VAL A 39 23.52 2.74 42.67
C VAL A 39 22.78 3.58 43.70
N ALA A 40 23.02 4.89 43.72
CA ALA A 40 22.42 5.86 44.63
C ALA A 40 21.72 6.99 43.88
N GLY A 41 20.93 7.79 44.55
CA GLY A 41 20.34 8.99 43.97
C GLY A 41 21.41 10.08 43.71
N PRO A 42 21.09 11.10 42.89
CA PRO A 42 22.07 12.11 42.40
C PRO A 42 22.61 13.06 43.47
N ASN A 43 22.21 13.00 44.67
CA ASN A 43 22.72 13.84 45.77
C ASN A 43 23.30 12.96 46.89
N SER A 44 23.77 11.77 46.53
CA SER A 44 24.35 10.88 47.53
C SER A 44 25.67 11.46 48.05
N THR A 45 25.94 11.22 49.34
CA THR A 45 27.19 11.70 49.97
C THR A 45 28.16 10.55 50.25
N SER A 46 27.68 9.34 50.17
CA SER A 46 28.47 8.13 50.39
C SER A 46 27.80 6.87 49.83
N SER A 47 28.52 5.78 49.76
CA SER A 47 27.97 4.46 49.40
C SER A 47 26.92 3.92 50.39
N ALA A 48 26.74 4.56 51.57
CA ALA A 48 25.64 4.22 52.47
C ALA A 48 24.26 4.66 51.94
N ASP A 49 24.25 5.61 51.01
CA ASP A 49 23.03 6.14 50.39
C ASP A 49 22.54 5.30 49.18
N THR A 50 23.20 4.14 48.91
CA THR A 50 22.83 3.29 47.79
C THR A 50 21.42 2.70 47.94
N ILE A 51 20.63 2.81 46.84
CA ILE A 51 19.28 2.29 46.73
C ILE A 51 19.29 0.84 46.27
N LYS A 52 20.26 0.48 45.44
CA LYS A 52 20.47 -0.87 44.94
C LYS A 52 21.96 -1.22 44.91
N ASN A 53 22.28 -2.47 45.22
CA ASN A 53 23.62 -3.02 45.15
C ASN A 53 23.63 -4.30 44.34
N PHE A 54 24.62 -4.44 43.49
CA PHE A 54 24.84 -5.61 42.66
C PHE A 54 26.25 -6.17 42.92
N THR A 55 26.37 -7.47 43.12
CA THR A 55 27.66 -8.13 43.23
C THR A 55 27.94 -8.86 41.91
N ILE A 56 29.00 -8.48 41.21
CA ILE A 56 29.42 -9.07 39.96
C ILE A 56 30.89 -9.54 40.10
N THR A 57 31.27 -10.54 39.29
CA THR A 57 32.69 -10.95 39.15
C THR A 57 33.03 -10.91 37.68
N LEU A 58 33.99 -10.07 37.30
CA LEU A 58 34.46 -9.94 35.94
C LEU A 58 35.55 -10.97 35.68
N THR A 59 35.55 -11.60 34.52
CA THR A 59 36.63 -12.51 34.08
C THR A 59 37.85 -11.69 33.66
N GLU A 60 39.05 -12.16 34.00
CA GLU A 60 40.29 -11.50 33.58
C GLU A 60 40.42 -11.51 32.04
N ASN A 61 40.89 -10.38 31.48
CA ASN A 61 41.11 -10.18 30.05
C ASN A 61 39.85 -10.28 29.19
N GLU A 62 38.66 -10.16 29.77
CA GLU A 62 37.41 -10.02 29.05
C GLU A 62 36.88 -8.59 29.13
N THR A 63 36.14 -8.19 28.10
CA THR A 63 35.47 -6.92 28.02
C THR A 63 33.98 -7.09 28.31
N PHE A 64 33.41 -6.14 29.05
CA PHE A 64 32.00 -6.19 29.51
C PHE A 64 31.32 -4.85 29.23
N VAL A 65 30.01 -4.91 28.92
CA VAL A 65 29.12 -3.75 28.97
C VAL A 65 28.05 -4.00 30.03
N ALA A 66 27.98 -3.11 31.02
CA ALA A 66 26.99 -3.15 32.09
C ALA A 66 25.92 -2.10 31.83
N VAL A 67 24.66 -2.50 31.75
CA VAL A 67 23.53 -1.60 31.47
C VAL A 67 22.58 -1.59 32.66
N ALA A 68 22.43 -0.43 33.28
CA ALA A 68 21.39 -0.20 34.30
C ALA A 68 20.04 -0.06 33.60
N ASN A 69 19.12 -0.98 33.86
CA ASN A 69 17.83 -1.07 33.17
C ASN A 69 16.67 -1.30 34.15
N GLY A 70 15.46 -0.83 33.77
CA GLY A 70 14.25 -1.01 34.57
C GLY A 70 13.85 0.18 35.46
N VAL A 71 12.86 -0.04 36.30
CA VAL A 71 12.26 0.97 37.19
C VAL A 71 12.41 0.56 38.65
N LEU A 72 12.59 1.53 39.54
CA LEU A 72 12.82 1.25 40.99
C LEU A 72 11.59 0.65 41.66
N ASP A 73 10.41 1.14 41.32
CA ASP A 73 9.12 0.63 41.83
C ASP A 73 8.20 0.22 40.70
N PRO A 74 8.24 -1.04 40.27
CA PRO A 74 7.41 -1.52 39.14
C PRO A 74 5.91 -1.30 39.32
N ASN A 75 5.40 -1.19 40.56
CA ASN A 75 3.97 -1.00 40.79
C ASN A 75 3.48 0.41 40.44
N SER A 76 4.38 1.37 40.30
CA SER A 76 4.08 2.74 39.91
C SER A 76 4.10 2.98 38.39
N PHE A 77 4.40 1.94 37.60
CA PHE A 77 4.53 1.99 36.16
C PHE A 77 3.62 0.94 35.49
N ALA A 78 3.38 1.09 34.20
CA ALA A 78 2.67 0.10 33.40
C ALA A 78 3.41 -1.24 33.46
N SER A 79 2.66 -2.33 33.62
CA SER A 79 3.22 -3.68 33.58
C SER A 79 3.71 -4.02 32.17
N ASN A 80 4.80 -4.79 32.08
CA ASN A 80 5.25 -5.30 30.78
C ASN A 80 4.19 -6.23 30.17
N PRO A 81 3.84 -6.06 28.87
CA PRO A 81 2.80 -6.86 28.21
C PRO A 81 3.07 -8.37 28.20
N ASP A 82 4.34 -8.78 28.14
CA ASP A 82 4.76 -10.18 28.13
C ASP A 82 4.99 -10.74 29.56
N GLY A 83 4.60 -9.99 30.58
CA GLY A 83 4.74 -10.39 31.99
C GLY A 83 6.20 -10.40 32.49
N LYS A 84 7.13 -9.76 31.78
CA LYS A 84 8.53 -9.65 32.21
C LYS A 84 8.66 -8.73 33.44
N ASN A 85 9.63 -9.05 34.31
CA ASN A 85 9.90 -8.24 35.46
C ASN A 85 10.64 -6.94 35.09
N SER A 86 9.99 -5.79 35.25
CA SER A 86 10.54 -4.48 34.94
C SER A 86 11.33 -3.83 36.09
N ALA A 87 11.54 -4.54 37.21
CA ALA A 87 12.30 -4.03 38.35
C ALA A 87 13.75 -3.67 37.94
N PHE A 88 14.26 -2.58 38.51
CA PHE A 88 15.61 -2.10 38.25
C PHE A 88 16.67 -3.19 38.48
N ASN A 89 17.47 -3.43 37.44
CA ASN A 89 18.50 -4.45 37.39
C ASN A 89 19.73 -3.97 36.61
N LEU A 90 20.87 -4.64 36.82
CA LEU A 90 22.08 -4.45 36.06
C LEU A 90 22.24 -5.62 35.08
N LEU A 91 22.11 -5.33 33.80
CA LEU A 91 22.28 -6.30 32.71
C LEU A 91 23.72 -6.29 32.24
N ILE A 92 24.32 -7.46 32.01
CA ILE A 92 25.73 -7.59 31.65
C ILE A 92 25.86 -8.30 30.28
N LYS A 93 26.44 -7.61 29.31
CA LYS A 93 26.94 -8.23 28.08
C LYS A 93 28.39 -8.65 28.31
N THR A 94 28.66 -9.95 28.27
CA THR A 94 29.98 -10.52 28.31
C THR A 94 30.61 -10.56 26.91
N MET A 95 31.91 -10.67 26.81
CA MET A 95 32.65 -10.66 25.53
C MET A 95 32.30 -9.46 24.67
N ALA A 96 32.09 -8.31 25.30
CA ALA A 96 31.85 -7.07 24.60
C ALA A 96 33.07 -6.66 23.76
N ARG A 97 32.84 -5.83 22.74
CA ARG A 97 33.87 -5.42 21.78
C ARG A 97 34.08 -3.92 21.84
N GLU A 98 35.34 -3.50 21.93
CA GLU A 98 35.72 -2.09 21.80
C GLU A 98 35.87 -1.68 20.34
N ASN A 99 36.11 -2.64 19.46
CA ASN A 99 36.22 -2.44 18.01
C ASN A 99 35.52 -3.58 17.29
N GLY A 100 35.14 -3.36 16.03
CA GLY A 100 34.64 -4.42 15.15
C GLY A 100 35.73 -5.46 14.82
N VAL A 101 35.30 -6.66 14.43
CA VAL A 101 36.21 -7.74 14.05
C VAL A 101 36.69 -7.60 12.61
N THR A 102 35.90 -6.95 11.76
CA THR A 102 36.19 -6.71 10.35
C THR A 102 36.11 -5.22 10.03
N SER A 103 36.08 -4.86 8.75
CA SER A 103 35.77 -3.48 8.31
C SER A 103 34.30 -3.11 8.46
N ASP A 104 33.45 -4.06 8.81
CA ASP A 104 32.02 -3.89 9.02
C ASP A 104 31.73 -3.30 10.40
N VAL A 105 30.48 -3.01 10.68
CA VAL A 105 30.01 -2.52 11.99
C VAL A 105 29.46 -3.69 12.80
N ASP A 106 30.00 -3.89 13.99
CA ASP A 106 29.54 -4.91 14.94
C ASP A 106 28.69 -4.25 16.03
N PHE A 107 27.49 -4.72 16.26
CA PHE A 107 26.66 -4.25 17.37
C PHE A 107 25.84 -5.37 17.99
N PHE A 108 25.49 -5.22 19.25
CA PHE A 108 24.45 -6.02 19.89
C PHE A 108 23.26 -5.13 20.21
N VAL A 109 22.07 -5.76 20.37
CA VAL A 109 20.83 -5.03 20.66
C VAL A 109 20.34 -5.42 22.05
N LEU A 110 19.92 -4.40 22.83
CA LEU A 110 19.24 -4.54 24.12
C LEU A 110 17.80 -4.05 24.00
N HIS A 111 16.83 -4.88 24.36
CA HIS A 111 15.45 -4.43 24.54
C HIS A 111 15.26 -3.85 25.93
N GLY A 112 15.37 -2.52 26.06
CA GLY A 112 15.36 -1.80 27.35
C GLY A 112 14.06 -1.07 27.69
N SER A 113 13.01 -1.10 26.86
CA SER A 113 11.72 -0.45 27.11
C SER A 113 10.80 -1.34 27.93
N THR A 114 10.45 -0.89 29.14
CA THR A 114 9.75 -1.71 30.14
C THR A 114 8.30 -2.01 29.80
N ASP A 115 7.62 -1.13 29.06
CA ASP A 115 6.21 -1.24 28.67
C ASP A 115 6.00 -1.70 27.22
N ALA A 116 7.09 -2.11 26.55
CA ALA A 116 7.03 -2.65 25.21
C ALA A 116 6.93 -4.19 25.21
N PRO A 117 6.15 -4.79 24.28
CA PRO A 117 6.14 -6.24 24.06
C PRO A 117 7.42 -6.71 23.38
N ALA A 118 7.55 -8.03 23.18
CA ALA A 118 8.59 -8.60 22.32
C ALA A 118 8.47 -8.06 20.88
N VAL A 119 9.63 -7.75 20.28
CA VAL A 119 9.71 -7.13 18.97
C VAL A 119 10.72 -7.85 18.08
N ASP A 120 10.48 -7.74 16.75
CA ASP A 120 11.49 -7.99 15.73
C ASP A 120 12.07 -6.65 15.27
N VAL A 121 13.32 -6.66 14.82
CA VAL A 121 13.98 -5.51 14.20
C VAL A 121 14.46 -5.89 12.80
N LEU A 122 13.92 -5.25 11.80
CA LEU A 122 14.23 -5.50 10.40
C LEU A 122 15.05 -4.34 9.85
N ALA A 123 16.18 -4.62 9.20
CA ALA A 123 16.80 -3.64 8.29
C ALA A 123 16.00 -3.71 6.99
N ARG A 124 15.22 -2.65 6.70
CA ARG A 124 14.26 -2.58 5.59
C ARG A 124 14.90 -3.03 4.27
N GLN A 125 14.28 -4.00 3.58
CA GLN A 125 14.74 -4.59 2.32
C GLN A 125 16.14 -5.24 2.36
N VAL A 126 16.72 -5.45 3.56
CA VAL A 126 18.04 -6.07 3.74
C VAL A 126 17.93 -7.40 4.46
N ALA A 127 17.57 -7.42 5.75
CA ALA A 127 17.45 -8.64 6.57
C ALA A 127 16.70 -8.39 7.89
N ALA A 128 16.21 -9.48 8.50
CA ALA A 128 15.86 -9.46 9.91
C ALA A 128 17.15 -9.44 10.76
N LEU A 129 17.29 -8.44 11.62
CA LEU A 129 18.45 -8.27 12.51
C LEU A 129 18.20 -8.89 13.88
N VAL A 130 16.98 -8.77 14.37
CA VAL A 130 16.56 -9.28 15.69
C VAL A 130 15.23 -10.00 15.51
N ASP A 131 15.10 -11.15 16.13
CA ASP A 131 13.90 -11.97 16.10
C ASP A 131 13.40 -12.18 17.53
N ASN A 132 12.16 -11.72 17.79
CA ASN A 132 11.40 -11.96 19.00
C ASN A 132 12.09 -11.56 20.32
N ALA A 133 12.82 -10.43 20.30
CA ALA A 133 13.50 -9.93 21.50
C ALA A 133 12.50 -9.38 22.49
N ALA A 134 12.43 -9.97 23.68
CA ALA A 134 11.61 -9.51 24.78
C ALA A 134 12.37 -8.52 25.69
N TYR A 135 11.62 -7.80 26.52
CA TYR A 135 12.22 -6.87 27.49
C TYR A 135 13.32 -7.53 28.33
N GLY A 136 14.50 -6.90 28.38
CA GLY A 136 15.69 -7.34 29.09
C GLY A 136 16.62 -8.27 28.28
N ASP A 137 16.22 -8.70 27.10
CA ASP A 137 17.06 -9.55 26.24
C ASP A 137 18.20 -8.73 25.62
N ILE A 138 19.38 -9.34 25.57
CA ILE A 138 20.58 -8.84 24.91
C ILE A 138 20.99 -9.85 23.83
N THR A 139 21.07 -9.38 22.58
CA THR A 139 21.44 -10.26 21.44
C THR A 139 22.92 -10.62 21.45
N ASP A 140 23.30 -11.59 20.63
CA ASP A 140 24.67 -11.73 20.18
C ASP A 140 25.05 -10.55 19.24
N TYR A 141 26.34 -10.46 18.88
CA TYR A 141 26.76 -9.45 17.92
C TYR A 141 26.22 -9.71 16.54
N ILE A 142 25.68 -8.65 15.95
CA ILE A 142 25.20 -8.55 14.57
C ILE A 142 26.24 -7.74 13.81
N THR A 143 26.62 -8.20 12.62
CA THR A 143 27.61 -7.54 11.77
C THR A 143 26.93 -7.08 10.49
N VAL A 144 27.05 -5.80 10.13
CA VAL A 144 26.49 -5.22 8.91
C VAL A 144 27.53 -4.32 8.22
N PRO A 145 27.50 -4.19 6.89
CA PRO A 145 28.32 -3.20 6.19
C PRO A 145 28.09 -1.77 6.70
N PRO A 146 29.08 -0.88 6.67
CA PRO A 146 28.89 0.53 7.03
C PRO A 146 28.02 1.23 5.97
N ALA A 147 26.75 1.53 6.34
CA ALA A 147 25.75 2.18 5.51
C ALA A 147 24.68 2.85 6.39
N SER A 148 23.78 3.64 5.80
CA SER A 148 22.55 4.07 6.47
C SER A 148 21.47 2.99 6.27
N TYR A 149 20.76 2.65 7.34
CA TYR A 149 19.69 1.66 7.36
C TYR A 149 18.41 2.28 7.92
N ILE A 150 17.26 1.88 7.36
CA ILE A 150 15.99 2.08 8.04
C ILE A 150 15.69 0.82 8.85
N LEU A 151 15.58 1.00 10.16
CA LEU A 151 15.25 -0.07 11.10
C LEU A 151 13.75 -0.04 11.37
N ASP A 152 13.03 -1.05 10.90
CA ASP A 152 11.61 -1.23 11.17
C ASP A 152 11.43 -2.09 12.42
N ILE A 153 10.65 -1.58 13.37
CA ILE A 153 10.26 -2.29 14.57
C ILE A 153 8.88 -2.89 14.30
N THR A 154 8.77 -4.21 14.48
CA THR A 154 7.51 -4.95 14.33
C THR A 154 7.21 -5.74 15.59
N PRO A 155 5.93 -6.07 15.92
CA PRO A 155 5.62 -6.99 17.00
C PRO A 155 6.25 -8.35 16.73
N GLY A 156 6.76 -9.02 17.76
CA GLY A 156 7.33 -10.35 17.64
C GLY A 156 6.38 -11.32 16.93
N ASN A 157 6.87 -12.01 15.90
CA ASN A 157 6.12 -12.93 15.04
C ASN A 157 5.06 -12.25 14.12
N ALA A 158 5.16 -10.94 13.88
CA ALA A 158 4.25 -10.18 13.00
C ALA A 158 5.01 -9.18 12.11
N ASN A 159 5.98 -9.65 11.34
CA ASN A 159 6.89 -8.84 10.53
C ASN A 159 6.22 -7.99 9.43
N SER A 160 4.95 -8.20 9.16
CA SER A 160 4.18 -7.40 8.21
C SER A 160 3.61 -6.09 8.78
N THR A 161 3.67 -5.90 10.12
CA THR A 161 3.09 -4.73 10.78
C THR A 161 4.20 -3.88 11.39
N ILE A 162 4.60 -2.81 10.71
CA ILE A 162 5.60 -1.86 11.21
C ILE A 162 4.91 -0.93 12.22
N VAL A 163 5.44 -0.87 13.45
CA VAL A 163 4.92 0.01 14.52
C VAL A 163 5.78 1.27 14.72
N ALA A 164 7.04 1.23 14.31
CA ALA A 164 7.93 2.39 14.31
C ALA A 164 9.11 2.14 13.37
N SER A 165 9.67 3.21 12.81
CA SER A 165 10.87 3.15 11.97
C SER A 165 11.89 4.18 12.43
N PHE A 166 13.17 3.83 12.36
CA PHE A 166 14.29 4.70 12.76
C PHE A 166 15.39 4.66 11.72
N GLU A 167 16.07 5.79 11.50
CA GLU A 167 17.23 5.86 10.63
C GLU A 167 18.51 5.61 11.45
N ALA A 168 19.22 4.55 11.13
CA ALA A 168 20.51 4.19 11.69
C ALA A 168 21.63 4.49 10.69
N ASP A 169 22.20 5.69 10.75
CA ASP A 169 23.39 6.01 9.94
C ASP A 169 24.65 5.40 10.57
N LEU A 170 25.03 4.23 10.06
CA LEU A 170 26.25 3.52 10.43
C LEU A 170 27.39 3.72 9.43
N SER A 171 27.24 4.62 8.45
CA SER A 171 28.20 4.81 7.34
C SER A 171 29.60 5.23 7.82
N GLY A 172 29.66 5.98 8.94
CA GLY A 172 30.91 6.42 9.55
C GLY A 172 31.52 5.45 10.57
N LEU A 173 30.92 4.28 10.83
CA LEU A 173 31.29 3.37 11.92
C LEU A 173 32.03 2.11 11.45
N GLY A 174 32.51 2.06 10.20
CA GLY A 174 33.24 0.91 9.66
C GLY A 174 34.43 0.47 10.55
N GLY A 175 34.50 -0.81 10.89
CA GLY A 175 35.48 -1.37 11.84
C GLY A 175 35.21 -1.03 13.31
N GLY A 176 34.07 -0.41 13.60
CA GLY A 176 33.65 -0.05 14.95
C GLY A 176 32.70 -1.06 15.59
N SER A 177 32.40 -0.82 16.87
CA SER A 177 31.43 -1.57 17.64
C SER A 177 30.46 -0.62 18.34
N ALA A 178 29.23 -1.12 18.63
CA ALA A 178 28.22 -0.35 19.35
C ALA A 178 27.31 -1.23 20.21
N ALA A 179 26.72 -0.64 21.25
CA ALA A 179 25.58 -1.18 21.96
C ALA A 179 24.33 -0.43 21.51
N VAL A 180 23.47 -1.06 20.71
CA VAL A 180 22.18 -0.46 20.29
C VAL A 180 21.12 -0.82 21.34
N PHE A 181 20.33 0.14 21.78
CA PHE A 181 19.33 -0.14 22.82
C PHE A 181 18.05 0.66 22.63
N ALA A 182 16.93 -0.06 22.80
CA ALA A 182 15.61 0.54 22.97
C ALA A 182 15.51 1.14 24.38
N SER A 183 15.03 2.36 24.53
CA SER A 183 14.99 3.08 25.79
C SER A 183 13.79 4.02 25.86
N GLY A 184 13.26 4.21 27.09
CA GLY A 184 12.07 5.02 27.34
C GLY A 184 10.79 4.19 27.31
N PHE A 185 9.65 4.89 27.31
CA PHE A 185 8.32 4.29 27.41
C PHE A 185 7.54 4.48 26.11
N LEU A 186 6.85 3.42 25.66
CA LEU A 186 5.91 3.54 24.53
C LEU A 186 4.77 4.50 24.87
N THR A 187 4.27 4.43 26.12
CA THR A 187 3.18 5.27 26.61
C THR A 187 3.64 6.07 27.82
N PRO A 188 4.30 7.22 27.64
CA PRO A 188 4.78 8.04 28.76
C PRO A 188 3.70 8.40 29.78
N SER A 189 2.48 8.72 29.35
CA SER A 189 1.36 9.08 30.21
C SER A 189 0.95 7.98 31.20
N ASN A 190 1.15 6.72 30.87
CA ASN A 190 0.93 5.57 31.77
C ASN A 190 2.16 5.27 32.63
N ASN A 191 3.24 6.01 32.45
CA ASN A 191 4.55 5.77 33.06
C ASN A 191 5.13 7.05 33.70
N LEU A 192 4.27 7.77 34.44
CA LEU A 192 4.62 9.00 35.22
C LEU A 192 5.22 10.11 34.31
N ASP A 193 4.74 10.21 33.05
CA ASP A 193 5.26 11.13 32.03
C ASP A 193 6.79 11.00 31.87
N GLY A 194 7.29 9.78 31.98
CA GLY A 194 8.71 9.47 31.78
C GLY A 194 9.17 9.68 30.32
N PRO A 195 10.47 9.55 30.05
CA PRO A 195 11.01 9.76 28.71
C PRO A 195 10.33 8.87 27.65
N ALA A 196 10.00 9.46 26.49
CA ALA A 196 9.41 8.73 25.38
C ALA A 196 10.40 7.68 24.80
N PHE A 197 9.84 6.66 24.16
CA PHE A 197 10.57 5.62 23.49
C PHE A 197 11.49 6.17 22.40
N GLY A 198 12.67 5.58 22.26
CA GLY A 198 13.62 5.84 21.18
C GLY A 198 14.67 4.73 21.11
N ILE A 199 15.39 4.69 19.99
CA ILE A 199 16.52 3.78 19.75
C ILE A 199 17.82 4.60 19.83
N PHE A 200 18.80 4.07 20.54
CA PHE A 200 20.08 4.73 20.80
C PHE A 200 21.23 3.76 20.53
N ALA A 201 22.39 4.30 20.16
CA ALA A 201 23.64 3.57 20.04
C ALA A 201 24.69 4.17 20.99
N ALA A 202 25.19 3.40 21.93
CA ALA A 202 26.35 3.77 22.74
C ALA A 202 27.62 3.24 22.06
N LEU A 203 28.56 4.15 21.82
CA LEU A 203 29.85 3.89 21.19
C LEU A 203 30.94 3.62 22.23
N PRO A 204 32.03 2.92 21.88
CA PRO A 204 33.11 2.58 22.81
C PRO A 204 33.78 3.78 23.51
N ASN A 205 33.72 4.96 22.91
CA ASN A 205 34.24 6.20 23.46
C ASN A 205 33.28 6.90 24.45
N GLY A 206 32.12 6.29 24.76
CA GLY A 206 31.12 6.83 25.66
C GLY A 206 30.09 7.77 24.99
N ALA A 207 30.22 8.07 23.70
CA ALA A 207 29.19 8.83 22.98
C ALA A 207 27.93 8.00 22.83
N VAL A 208 26.77 8.64 23.01
CA VAL A 208 25.46 8.03 22.74
C VAL A 208 24.78 8.84 21.63
N VAL A 209 24.38 8.13 20.58
CA VAL A 209 23.71 8.70 19.40
C VAL A 209 22.26 8.21 19.39
N GLU A 210 21.31 9.10 19.27
CA GLU A 210 19.90 8.78 19.04
C GLU A 210 19.68 8.52 17.54
N PHE A 211 18.94 7.46 17.23
CA PHE A 211 18.48 7.20 15.87
C PHE A 211 17.17 7.97 15.65
N PRO A 212 17.11 8.93 14.72
CA PRO A 212 15.90 9.69 14.46
C PRO A 212 14.77 8.77 13.97
N SER A 213 13.55 9.04 14.44
CA SER A 213 12.36 8.34 13.91
C SER A 213 12.10 8.77 12.47
N VAL A 214 11.80 7.79 11.62
CA VAL A 214 11.38 8.03 10.24
C VAL A 214 9.86 8.13 10.22
N GLN A 215 9.35 9.25 9.71
CA GLN A 215 7.92 9.43 9.48
C GLN A 215 7.59 8.98 8.07
N SER A 216 6.64 8.05 7.94
CA SER A 216 6.17 7.53 6.66
C SER A 216 4.66 7.31 6.66
N ALA A 217 4.08 7.43 5.49
CA ALA A 217 2.71 7.04 5.18
C ALA A 217 2.74 5.88 4.17
N ARG A 218 1.68 5.10 4.13
CA ARG A 218 1.50 4.07 3.11
C ARG A 218 0.77 4.67 1.90
N LEU A 219 1.28 4.48 0.70
CA LEU A 219 0.75 5.09 -0.52
C LEU A 219 0.64 4.05 -1.65
N GLN A 220 -0.54 3.94 -2.23
CA GLN A 220 -0.75 3.28 -3.52
C GLN A 220 -1.02 4.34 -4.59
N VAL A 221 -0.44 4.18 -5.78
CA VAL A 221 -0.67 5.08 -6.92
C VAL A 221 -1.39 4.29 -8.02
N ILE A 222 -2.44 4.88 -8.59
CA ILE A 222 -3.22 4.30 -9.70
C ILE A 222 -3.21 5.29 -10.87
N HIS A 223 -2.93 4.79 -12.08
CA HIS A 223 -2.99 5.58 -13.29
C HIS A 223 -4.32 5.35 -14.01
N ASN A 224 -5.26 6.31 -13.86
CA ASN A 224 -6.59 6.28 -14.50
C ASN A 224 -6.85 7.48 -15.44
N ALA A 225 -5.81 8.17 -15.88
CA ALA A 225 -5.97 9.27 -16.83
C ALA A 225 -6.01 8.72 -18.27
N ALA A 226 -7.19 8.75 -18.89
CA ALA A 226 -7.44 8.17 -20.22
C ALA A 226 -6.96 9.05 -21.39
N ASP A 227 -6.16 10.09 -21.13
CA ASP A 227 -5.58 10.96 -22.15
C ASP A 227 -4.55 10.19 -22.99
N VAL A 228 -4.72 10.22 -24.31
CA VAL A 228 -3.80 9.51 -25.24
C VAL A 228 -2.35 10.01 -25.18
N LEU A 229 -2.12 11.23 -24.68
CA LEU A 229 -0.77 11.79 -24.46
C LEU A 229 -0.20 11.43 -23.08
N ALA A 230 -1.00 10.85 -22.21
CA ALA A 230 -0.62 10.38 -20.89
C ALA A 230 -0.84 8.86 -20.74
N ASP A 231 -0.90 8.11 -21.84
CA ASP A 231 -1.05 6.64 -21.83
C ASP A 231 0.08 5.96 -21.07
N THR A 232 1.28 6.50 -21.16
CA THR A 232 2.44 6.09 -20.38
C THR A 232 3.11 7.33 -19.79
N VAL A 233 3.32 7.34 -18.48
CA VAL A 233 3.90 8.47 -17.75
C VAL A 233 5.08 8.04 -16.88
N ASP A 234 5.99 8.98 -16.64
CA ASP A 234 6.99 8.90 -15.60
C ASP A 234 6.52 9.73 -14.40
N ILE A 235 6.62 9.19 -13.20
CA ILE A 235 6.27 9.89 -11.97
C ILE A 235 7.53 10.26 -11.22
N TYR A 236 7.68 11.54 -10.93
CA TYR A 236 8.77 12.10 -10.13
C TYR A 236 8.28 12.46 -8.73
N LEU A 237 9.06 12.09 -7.73
CA LEU A 237 8.87 12.53 -6.35
C LEU A 237 10.03 13.43 -5.94
N ASN A 238 9.75 14.68 -5.59
CA ASN A 238 10.77 15.68 -5.22
C ASN A 238 11.91 15.80 -6.25
N GLY A 239 11.57 15.66 -7.54
CA GLY A 239 12.53 15.76 -8.64
C GLY A 239 13.31 14.48 -8.98
N SER A 240 13.17 13.42 -8.19
CA SER A 240 13.73 12.08 -8.47
C SER A 240 12.65 11.17 -9.05
N ILE A 241 13.04 10.31 -10.01
CA ILE A 241 12.08 9.37 -10.61
C ILE A 241 11.62 8.36 -9.56
N LEU A 242 10.30 8.22 -9.41
CA LEU A 242 9.64 7.26 -8.52
C LEU A 242 9.14 6.06 -9.32
N LEU A 243 8.44 6.31 -10.43
CA LEU A 243 7.94 5.28 -11.35
C LEU A 243 8.35 5.66 -12.78
N ASP A 244 8.91 4.72 -13.50
CA ASP A 244 9.36 4.84 -14.89
C ASP A 244 8.42 4.03 -15.79
N ASN A 245 7.91 4.66 -16.86
CA ASN A 245 6.99 4.05 -17.81
C ASN A 245 5.71 3.45 -17.18
N PHE A 246 5.07 4.17 -16.27
CA PHE A 246 3.84 3.76 -15.62
C PHE A 246 2.66 3.91 -16.59
N THR A 247 2.01 2.79 -16.96
CA THR A 247 1.01 2.78 -18.03
C THR A 247 -0.42 2.99 -17.51
N PHE A 248 -1.30 3.45 -18.40
CA PHE A 248 -2.72 3.59 -18.10
C PHE A 248 -3.32 2.27 -17.60
N ARG A 249 -4.16 2.34 -16.55
CA ARG A 249 -4.74 1.19 -15.84
C ARG A 249 -3.74 0.32 -15.09
N GLU A 250 -2.59 0.87 -14.72
CA GLU A 250 -1.69 0.25 -13.76
C GLU A 250 -1.86 0.82 -12.35
N ALA A 251 -1.49 0.02 -11.36
CA ALA A 251 -1.41 0.40 -9.96
C ALA A 251 -0.09 -0.07 -9.34
N THR A 252 0.45 0.67 -8.39
CA THR A 252 1.56 0.18 -7.56
C THR A 252 1.02 -0.72 -6.44
N PRO A 253 1.83 -1.62 -5.88
CA PRO A 253 1.57 -2.06 -4.51
C PRO A 253 1.61 -0.84 -3.56
N PHE A 254 1.13 -1.00 -2.32
CA PHE A 254 1.38 0.03 -1.32
C PHE A 254 2.88 0.16 -1.05
N ILE A 255 3.39 1.38 -1.11
CA ILE A 255 4.79 1.74 -0.86
C ILE A 255 4.87 2.71 0.33
N ASP A 256 6.05 2.79 0.96
CA ASP A 256 6.32 3.83 1.95
C ASP A 256 6.64 5.15 1.25
N ALA A 257 5.92 6.19 1.64
CA ALA A 257 6.17 7.56 1.21
C ALA A 257 6.54 8.43 2.42
N PRO A 258 7.42 9.43 2.28
CA PRO A 258 7.72 10.36 3.36
C PRO A 258 6.44 11.05 3.86
N ALA A 259 6.31 11.19 5.18
CA ALA A 259 5.18 11.87 5.81
C ALA A 259 5.64 13.12 6.60
N GLY A 260 4.70 14.02 6.92
CA GLY A 260 4.96 15.25 7.66
C GLY A 260 5.76 16.31 6.90
N VAL A 261 6.06 16.07 5.62
CA VAL A 261 6.79 16.99 4.73
C VAL A 261 6.03 17.21 3.43
N GLU A 262 6.30 18.35 2.78
CA GLU A 262 5.73 18.64 1.46
C GLU A 262 6.36 17.74 0.39
N LEU A 263 5.51 17.00 -0.33
CA LEU A 263 5.91 16.14 -1.44
C LEU A 263 5.49 16.78 -2.76
N ASN A 264 6.43 16.97 -3.67
CA ASN A 264 6.21 17.41 -5.04
C ASN A 264 6.09 16.18 -5.94
N ILE A 265 4.88 15.92 -6.48
CA ILE A 265 4.59 14.82 -7.39
C ILE A 265 4.51 15.36 -8.81
N GLY A 266 5.52 15.10 -9.62
CA GLY A 266 5.59 15.49 -11.02
C GLY A 266 5.16 14.37 -11.95
N ILE A 267 4.32 14.67 -12.93
CA ILE A 267 3.90 13.74 -13.99
C ILE A 267 4.53 14.19 -15.30
N ALA A 268 5.31 13.33 -15.93
CA ALA A 268 5.99 13.57 -17.20
C ALA A 268 5.63 12.49 -18.23
N PRO A 269 5.86 12.70 -19.55
CA PRO A 269 5.71 11.64 -20.53
C PRO A 269 6.66 10.46 -20.23
N GLY A 270 6.27 9.22 -20.55
CA GLY A 270 7.08 8.00 -20.32
C GLY A 270 8.41 7.93 -21.06
N ASN A 271 8.75 8.92 -21.84
CA ASN A 271 10.08 9.09 -22.45
C ASN A 271 10.85 10.30 -21.88
N SER A 272 10.46 10.76 -20.70
CA SER A 272 11.11 11.88 -20.05
C SER A 272 12.55 11.55 -19.68
N SER A 273 13.41 12.56 -19.66
CA SER A 273 14.81 12.39 -19.28
C SER A 273 15.14 13.05 -17.94
N SER A 274 14.24 13.87 -17.45
CA SER A 274 14.39 14.60 -16.19
C SER A 274 13.08 15.19 -15.70
N ALA A 275 13.04 15.61 -14.44
CA ALA A 275 11.93 16.34 -13.85
C ALA A 275 11.58 17.67 -14.55
N ASN A 276 12.44 18.18 -15.46
CA ASN A 276 12.13 19.38 -16.26
C ASN A 276 11.09 19.09 -17.37
N ASP A 277 10.86 17.84 -17.69
CA ASP A 277 9.92 17.41 -18.72
C ASP A 277 8.47 17.27 -18.19
N MET A 278 8.22 17.63 -16.91
CA MET A 278 6.92 17.48 -16.27
C MET A 278 5.80 18.25 -16.98
N LEU A 279 4.69 17.56 -17.25
CA LEU A 279 3.44 18.12 -17.78
C LEU A 279 2.55 18.70 -16.68
N LYS A 280 2.56 18.07 -15.52
CA LYS A 280 1.79 18.47 -14.32
C LYS A 280 2.63 18.28 -13.07
N ASN A 281 2.35 19.10 -12.05
CA ASN A 281 2.95 18.99 -10.74
C ASN A 281 1.89 19.18 -9.66
N PHE A 282 1.92 18.34 -8.63
CA PHE A 282 1.02 18.37 -7.49
C PHE A 282 1.83 18.42 -6.20
N THR A 283 1.32 19.16 -5.22
CA THR A 283 1.92 19.24 -3.90
C THR A 283 0.97 18.59 -2.90
N VAL A 284 1.46 17.62 -2.13
CA VAL A 284 0.70 16.93 -1.08
C VAL A 284 1.53 16.84 0.19
N VAL A 285 0.88 16.74 1.34
CA VAL A 285 1.49 16.38 2.62
C VAL A 285 0.75 15.14 3.12
N LEU A 286 1.49 14.08 3.42
CA LEU A 286 0.94 12.85 3.97
C LEU A 286 1.15 12.86 5.50
N GLU A 287 0.17 12.41 6.26
CA GLU A 287 0.30 12.28 7.71
C GLU A 287 1.02 10.98 8.09
N ASN A 288 1.79 11.02 9.17
CA ASN A 288 2.57 9.85 9.60
C ASN A 288 1.67 8.71 10.07
N GLY A 289 1.92 7.52 9.54
CA GLY A 289 1.19 6.30 9.87
C GLY A 289 -0.14 6.12 9.14
N GLU A 290 -0.57 7.11 8.34
CA GLU A 290 -1.81 7.04 7.56
C GLU A 290 -1.59 6.32 6.21
N THR A 291 -2.70 5.87 5.63
CA THR A 291 -2.70 5.11 4.35
C THR A 291 -3.50 5.87 3.31
N TYR A 292 -2.94 5.97 2.10
CA TYR A 292 -3.47 6.77 1.00
C TYR A 292 -3.55 5.96 -0.29
N VAL A 293 -4.58 6.26 -1.10
CA VAL A 293 -4.60 5.89 -2.52
C VAL A 293 -4.67 7.17 -3.33
N ALA A 294 -3.68 7.41 -4.17
CA ALA A 294 -3.60 8.54 -5.09
C ALA A 294 -3.88 8.07 -6.52
N ILE A 295 -4.88 8.68 -7.17
CA ILE A 295 -5.34 8.28 -8.49
C ILE A 295 -5.17 9.43 -9.46
N ALA A 296 -4.27 9.27 -10.45
CA ALA A 296 -4.15 10.20 -11.56
C ALA A 296 -5.36 10.03 -12.48
N ASN A 297 -6.15 11.08 -12.68
CA ASN A 297 -7.40 11.02 -13.44
C ASN A 297 -7.61 12.27 -14.31
N GLY A 298 -8.41 12.14 -15.37
CA GLY A 298 -8.75 13.25 -16.26
C GLY A 298 -7.89 13.31 -17.52
N VAL A 299 -7.92 14.48 -18.20
CA VAL A 299 -7.22 14.72 -19.46
C VAL A 299 -6.37 15.99 -19.39
N LEU A 300 -5.22 16.02 -20.10
CA LEU A 300 -4.26 17.13 -20.07
C LEU A 300 -4.84 18.43 -20.65
N ASP A 301 -5.59 18.31 -21.76
CA ASP A 301 -6.30 19.44 -22.39
C ASP A 301 -7.79 19.12 -22.55
N PRO A 302 -8.65 19.53 -21.60
CA PRO A 302 -10.09 19.29 -21.66
C PRO A 302 -10.80 19.80 -22.93
N ASN A 303 -10.25 20.81 -23.61
CA ASN A 303 -10.86 21.34 -24.82
C ASN A 303 -10.71 20.42 -26.03
N SER A 304 -9.82 19.45 -25.95
CA SER A 304 -9.55 18.46 -27.01
C SER A 304 -10.39 17.18 -26.85
N TYR A 305 -11.23 17.11 -25.81
CA TYR A 305 -12.08 15.97 -25.48
C TYR A 305 -13.53 16.40 -25.30
N ALA A 306 -14.45 15.44 -25.27
CA ALA A 306 -15.84 15.71 -24.97
C ALA A 306 -16.00 16.30 -23.56
N ALA A 307 -16.88 17.30 -23.43
CA ALA A 307 -17.21 17.84 -22.13
C ALA A 307 -17.97 16.79 -21.29
N ASN A 308 -17.74 16.81 -19.97
CA ASN A 308 -18.53 15.99 -19.06
C ASN A 308 -20.01 16.39 -19.10
N PRO A 309 -20.96 15.42 -19.19
CA PRO A 309 -22.39 15.71 -19.29
C PRO A 309 -22.94 16.50 -18.12
N ASP A 310 -22.41 16.33 -16.91
CA ASP A 310 -22.84 17.01 -15.68
C ASP A 310 -22.07 18.31 -15.43
N GLY A 311 -21.25 18.75 -16.40
CA GLY A 311 -20.47 19.99 -16.34
C GLY A 311 -19.29 19.95 -15.37
N ARG A 312 -18.84 18.76 -14.95
CA ARG A 312 -17.65 18.59 -14.10
C ARG A 312 -16.37 18.89 -14.89
N SER A 313 -15.35 19.42 -14.21
CA SER A 313 -14.02 19.63 -14.80
C SER A 313 -13.36 18.28 -15.08
N THR A 314 -12.92 18.07 -16.32
CA THR A 314 -12.20 16.86 -16.74
C THR A 314 -10.68 17.05 -16.80
N ALA A 315 -10.19 18.22 -16.33
CA ALA A 315 -8.75 18.50 -16.30
C ALA A 315 -7.99 17.46 -15.48
N PHE A 316 -6.81 17.07 -15.99
CA PHE A 316 -5.93 16.14 -15.30
C PHE A 316 -5.66 16.56 -13.86
N THR A 317 -5.95 15.67 -12.92
CA THR A 317 -5.85 15.91 -11.49
C THR A 317 -5.37 14.66 -10.77
N LEU A 318 -4.89 14.84 -9.54
CA LEU A 318 -4.59 13.77 -8.60
C LEU A 318 -5.72 13.72 -7.57
N LEU A 319 -6.50 12.66 -7.59
CA LEU A 319 -7.53 12.37 -6.60
C LEU A 319 -6.93 11.54 -5.48
N VAL A 320 -7.16 11.90 -4.23
CA VAL A 320 -6.56 11.21 -3.08
C VAL A 320 -7.65 10.72 -2.14
N ASN A 321 -7.65 9.42 -1.85
CA ASN A 321 -8.39 8.85 -0.73
C ASN A 321 -7.48 8.84 0.50
N GLU A 322 -7.80 9.67 1.49
CA GLU A 322 -7.03 9.86 2.74
C GLU A 322 -7.38 8.85 3.82
N THR A 323 -8.36 7.97 3.57
CA THR A 323 -8.81 6.94 4.50
C THR A 323 -8.63 5.54 3.92
N ALA A 324 -7.64 5.38 3.06
CA ALA A 324 -7.37 4.13 2.37
C ALA A 324 -6.96 3.01 3.33
N ARG A 325 -7.14 1.76 2.87
CA ARG A 325 -6.82 0.56 3.65
C ARG A 325 -6.04 -0.41 2.80
N GLU A 326 -5.00 -1.03 3.38
CA GLU A 326 -4.26 -2.10 2.72
C GLU A 326 -4.96 -3.46 2.84
N THR A 327 -5.77 -3.64 3.88
CA THR A 327 -6.52 -4.87 4.16
C THR A 327 -7.98 -4.55 4.48
N GLY A 328 -8.85 -5.52 4.30
CA GLY A 328 -10.25 -5.43 4.73
C GLY A 328 -10.40 -5.42 6.24
N THR A 329 -11.61 -5.12 6.68
CA THR A 329 -12.00 -5.18 8.10
C THR A 329 -12.80 -6.46 8.36
N GLY A 330 -12.14 -7.48 8.89
CA GLY A 330 -12.78 -8.77 9.19
C GLY A 330 -12.69 -9.76 8.03
N SER A 331 -13.78 -10.51 7.76
CA SER A 331 -13.83 -11.53 6.71
C SER A 331 -14.40 -11.03 5.38
N ASP A 332 -14.93 -9.82 5.35
CA ASP A 332 -15.54 -9.23 4.16
C ASP A 332 -14.46 -8.64 3.22
N VAL A 333 -14.88 -8.31 2.02
CA VAL A 333 -14.08 -7.55 1.05
C VAL A 333 -14.49 -6.09 1.18
N ASP A 334 -13.52 -5.23 1.48
CA ASP A 334 -13.73 -3.79 1.57
C ASP A 334 -13.26 -3.13 0.28
N PHE A 335 -14.09 -2.28 -0.33
CA PHE A 335 -13.68 -1.49 -1.49
C PHE A 335 -14.33 -0.12 -1.50
N PHE A 336 -13.68 0.83 -2.12
CA PHE A 336 -14.31 2.09 -2.49
C PHE A 336 -14.39 2.21 -4.01
N VAL A 337 -15.27 3.08 -4.50
CA VAL A 337 -15.48 3.28 -5.93
C VAL A 337 -15.07 4.68 -6.36
N LEU A 338 -14.36 4.77 -7.50
CA LEU A 338 -14.08 6.01 -8.21
C LEU A 338 -14.88 6.06 -9.51
N HIS A 339 -15.65 7.12 -9.73
CA HIS A 339 -16.17 7.44 -11.05
C HIS A 339 -15.11 8.19 -11.87
N GLY A 340 -14.31 7.46 -12.65
CA GLY A 340 -13.14 8.00 -13.35
C GLY A 340 -13.32 8.28 -14.85
N SER A 341 -14.49 8.00 -15.45
CA SER A 341 -14.74 8.22 -16.88
C SER A 341 -15.20 9.64 -17.17
N THR A 342 -14.42 10.40 -17.94
CA THR A 342 -14.62 11.86 -18.13
C THR A 342 -15.88 12.22 -18.91
N ASP A 343 -16.33 11.37 -19.84
CA ASP A 343 -17.50 11.61 -20.71
C ASP A 343 -18.76 10.83 -20.26
N ALA A 344 -18.71 10.22 -19.07
CA ALA A 344 -19.85 9.53 -18.48
C ALA A 344 -20.68 10.46 -17.57
N PRO A 345 -22.01 10.31 -17.53
CA PRO A 345 -22.88 11.01 -16.61
C PRO A 345 -22.82 10.42 -15.20
N THR A 346 -23.51 11.05 -14.25
CA THR A 346 -23.81 10.51 -12.92
C THR A 346 -24.48 9.15 -13.03
N VAL A 347 -24.03 8.17 -12.22
CA VAL A 347 -24.49 6.79 -12.25
C VAL A 347 -24.67 6.20 -10.87
N ASP A 348 -25.51 5.17 -10.79
CA ASP A 348 -25.66 4.28 -9.65
C ASP A 348 -25.00 2.93 -9.95
N ILE A 349 -24.53 2.24 -8.91
CA ILE A 349 -24.05 0.86 -8.98
C ILE A 349 -24.88 0.01 -8.04
N ASN A 350 -25.61 -0.95 -8.60
CA ASN A 350 -26.44 -1.89 -7.86
C ASN A 350 -25.81 -3.29 -7.88
N ALA A 351 -25.66 -3.93 -6.73
CA ALA A 351 -25.49 -5.38 -6.69
C ALA A 351 -26.83 -6.02 -6.94
N ALA A 352 -27.03 -6.61 -8.12
CA ALA A 352 -28.30 -7.10 -8.63
C ALA A 352 -29.00 -8.04 -7.63
N GLY A 353 -30.22 -7.65 -7.21
CA GLY A 353 -30.99 -8.41 -6.24
C GLY A 353 -30.49 -8.37 -4.79
N VAL A 354 -29.46 -7.56 -4.49
CA VAL A 354 -28.86 -7.43 -3.16
C VAL A 354 -29.09 -6.04 -2.58
N ALA A 355 -28.44 -5.01 -3.13
CA ALA A 355 -28.52 -3.63 -2.66
C ALA A 355 -27.95 -2.64 -3.68
N THR A 356 -28.30 -1.35 -3.54
CA THR A 356 -27.56 -0.25 -4.14
C THR A 356 -26.25 -0.07 -3.37
N LEU A 357 -25.13 -0.17 -4.06
CA LEU A 357 -23.80 -0.01 -3.50
C LEU A 357 -23.32 1.43 -3.60
N VAL A 358 -23.64 2.10 -4.69
CA VAL A 358 -23.30 3.49 -4.97
C VAL A 358 -24.52 4.21 -5.51
N ASP A 359 -24.82 5.36 -4.97
CA ASP A 359 -25.98 6.21 -5.30
C ASP A 359 -25.45 7.57 -5.79
N ASP A 360 -25.87 7.97 -7.00
CA ASP A 360 -25.56 9.27 -7.63
C ASP A 360 -24.05 9.62 -7.70
N ALA A 361 -23.18 8.68 -8.04
CA ALA A 361 -21.76 8.98 -8.24
C ALA A 361 -21.55 9.76 -9.54
N ALA A 362 -21.09 10.99 -9.42
CA ALA A 362 -20.69 11.83 -10.54
C ALA A 362 -19.18 11.71 -10.83
N TYR A 363 -18.75 12.15 -12.01
CA TYR A 363 -17.34 12.12 -12.39
C TYR A 363 -16.42 12.73 -11.32
N SER A 364 -15.33 12.04 -10.99
CA SER A 364 -14.34 12.32 -9.94
C SER A 364 -14.78 12.07 -8.50
N ASP A 365 -16.00 11.62 -8.25
CA ASP A 365 -16.42 11.25 -6.90
C ASP A 365 -15.75 9.93 -6.48
N ILE A 366 -15.27 9.93 -5.22
CA ILE A 366 -14.74 8.76 -4.51
C ILE A 366 -15.72 8.42 -3.39
N THR A 367 -16.20 7.17 -3.33
CA THR A 367 -17.12 6.75 -2.27
C THR A 367 -16.40 6.47 -0.95
N TYR A 368 -17.17 6.33 0.13
CA TYR A 368 -16.69 5.64 1.33
C TYR A 368 -16.51 4.15 1.04
N TYR A 369 -15.81 3.45 1.95
CA TYR A 369 -15.67 2.00 1.85
C TYR A 369 -17.01 1.29 1.96
N ILE A 370 -17.19 0.33 1.07
CA ILE A 370 -18.31 -0.60 0.99
C ILE A 370 -17.78 -1.96 1.37
N SER A 371 -18.42 -2.65 2.30
CA SER A 371 -18.04 -3.99 2.73
C SER A 371 -19.08 -5.00 2.23
N VAL A 372 -18.61 -6.04 1.55
CA VAL A 372 -19.48 -7.13 1.06
C VAL A 372 -18.87 -8.48 1.39
N PRO A 373 -19.70 -9.51 1.65
CA PRO A 373 -19.18 -10.87 1.78
C PRO A 373 -18.41 -11.32 0.53
N PRO A 374 -17.35 -12.16 0.68
CA PRO A 374 -16.62 -12.69 -0.47
C PRO A 374 -17.50 -13.62 -1.30
N ALA A 375 -17.95 -13.12 -2.46
CA ALA A 375 -18.83 -13.82 -3.39
C ALA A 375 -18.71 -13.22 -4.80
N SER A 376 -19.31 -13.87 -5.78
CA SER A 376 -19.47 -13.29 -7.12
C SER A 376 -20.78 -12.50 -7.20
N TYR A 377 -20.69 -11.26 -7.66
CA TYR A 377 -21.82 -10.32 -7.81
C TYR A 377 -22.02 -9.93 -9.26
N THR A 378 -23.28 -9.70 -9.62
CA THR A 378 -23.62 -8.91 -10.82
C THR A 378 -23.74 -7.46 -10.38
N LEU A 379 -22.88 -6.59 -10.93
CA LEU A 379 -22.95 -5.15 -10.72
C LEU A 379 -23.67 -4.52 -11.91
N ASP A 380 -24.85 -3.97 -11.66
CA ASP A 380 -25.63 -3.21 -12.63
C ASP A 380 -25.23 -1.73 -12.54
N LEU A 381 -24.65 -1.22 -13.61
CA LEU A 381 -24.42 0.21 -13.79
C LEU A 381 -25.72 0.83 -14.30
N ALA A 382 -26.34 1.69 -13.51
CA ALA A 382 -27.59 2.35 -13.83
C ALA A 382 -27.41 3.87 -13.98
N LEU A 383 -28.37 4.52 -14.65
CA LEU A 383 -28.47 5.98 -14.61
C LEU A 383 -28.86 6.42 -13.19
N ALA A 384 -28.73 7.72 -12.89
CA ALA A 384 -29.08 8.34 -11.61
C ALA A 384 -30.56 8.16 -11.16
N ASP A 385 -31.38 7.44 -11.93
CA ASP A 385 -32.71 7.04 -11.52
C ASP A 385 -32.71 5.71 -10.73
N GLY A 386 -31.57 5.06 -10.59
CA GLY A 386 -31.37 3.78 -9.90
C GLY A 386 -32.03 2.56 -10.55
N ILE A 387 -32.74 2.77 -11.67
CA ILE A 387 -33.63 1.78 -12.29
C ILE A 387 -33.17 1.43 -13.71
N THR A 388 -32.75 2.44 -14.48
CA THR A 388 -32.36 2.28 -15.89
C THR A 388 -30.96 1.71 -15.99
N VAL A 389 -30.83 0.39 -16.01
CA VAL A 389 -29.54 -0.31 -16.17
C VAL A 389 -29.01 -0.08 -17.58
N VAL A 390 -27.79 0.47 -17.67
CA VAL A 390 -27.10 0.74 -18.94
C VAL A 390 -26.09 -0.35 -19.30
N GLN A 391 -25.52 -1.01 -18.29
CA GLN A 391 -24.58 -2.12 -18.46
C GLN A 391 -24.47 -2.93 -17.18
N SER A 392 -24.22 -4.24 -17.31
CA SER A 392 -23.93 -5.12 -16.16
C SER A 392 -22.52 -5.71 -16.27
N TYR A 393 -21.91 -5.98 -15.10
CA TYR A 393 -20.56 -6.52 -14.97
C TYR A 393 -20.56 -7.66 -13.96
N THR A 394 -19.63 -8.60 -14.12
CA THR A 394 -19.35 -9.63 -13.10
C THR A 394 -18.22 -9.16 -12.21
N ALA A 395 -18.46 -9.02 -10.91
CA ALA A 395 -17.44 -8.78 -9.90
C ALA A 395 -17.26 -10.06 -9.07
N ASP A 396 -16.21 -10.80 -9.35
CA ASP A 396 -15.89 -12.01 -8.58
C ASP A 396 -14.93 -11.65 -7.44
N PHE A 397 -15.49 -11.47 -6.26
CA PHE A 397 -14.76 -11.22 -5.01
C PHE A 397 -14.56 -12.50 -4.18
N SER A 398 -14.90 -13.69 -4.73
CA SER A 398 -14.60 -14.96 -4.07
C SER A 398 -13.07 -15.15 -3.95
N GLY A 399 -12.59 -15.47 -2.76
CA GLY A 399 -11.14 -15.59 -2.50
C GLY A 399 -10.43 -14.27 -2.19
N LEU A 400 -11.17 -13.17 -2.01
CA LEU A 400 -10.64 -11.87 -1.58
C LEU A 400 -11.00 -11.54 -0.11
N GLU A 401 -11.23 -12.55 0.72
CA GLU A 401 -11.51 -12.36 2.16
C GLU A 401 -10.42 -11.50 2.81
N ASN A 402 -10.85 -10.53 3.61
CA ASN A 402 -9.95 -9.60 4.31
C ASN A 402 -9.08 -8.75 3.37
N ASN A 403 -9.44 -8.64 2.09
CA ASN A 403 -8.74 -7.75 1.15
C ASN A 403 -9.42 -6.38 1.07
N SER A 404 -8.62 -5.38 0.72
CA SER A 404 -9.09 -4.06 0.31
C SER A 404 -8.84 -3.85 -1.18
N ALA A 405 -9.77 -3.15 -1.86
CA ALA A 405 -9.68 -2.88 -3.28
C ALA A 405 -10.17 -1.46 -3.63
N VAL A 406 -9.74 -1.00 -4.80
CA VAL A 406 -10.32 0.17 -5.48
C VAL A 406 -11.07 -0.33 -6.69
N VAL A 407 -12.36 -0.04 -6.81
CA VAL A 407 -13.11 -0.26 -8.05
C VAL A 407 -13.23 1.06 -8.79
N PHE A 408 -12.91 1.10 -10.07
CA PHE A 408 -12.90 2.36 -10.79
C PHE A 408 -13.43 2.24 -12.22
N ALA A 409 -14.22 3.23 -12.61
CA ALA A 409 -14.62 3.44 -13.99
C ALA A 409 -13.46 4.08 -14.76
N SER A 410 -13.12 3.56 -15.91
CA SER A 410 -11.93 3.92 -16.69
C SER A 410 -12.21 3.97 -18.17
N GLY A 411 -11.54 4.87 -18.89
CA GLY A 411 -11.72 5.05 -20.33
C GLY A 411 -12.91 5.92 -20.71
N PHE A 412 -13.25 5.95 -22.00
CA PHE A 412 -14.29 6.79 -22.58
C PHE A 412 -15.52 5.99 -23.02
N LEU A 413 -16.72 6.49 -22.71
CA LEU A 413 -17.96 5.94 -23.27
C LEU A 413 -17.97 6.03 -24.80
N ASN A 414 -17.42 7.14 -25.32
CA ASN A 414 -17.37 7.38 -26.75
C ASN A 414 -15.95 7.72 -27.22
N PRO A 415 -15.10 6.72 -27.46
CA PRO A 415 -13.72 6.92 -27.92
C PRO A 415 -13.61 7.80 -29.17
N SER A 416 -14.55 7.68 -30.11
CA SER A 416 -14.47 8.34 -31.42
C SER A 416 -14.48 9.88 -31.36
N ILE A 417 -15.07 10.46 -30.30
CA ILE A 417 -15.04 11.91 -30.05
C ILE A 417 -14.02 12.30 -28.98
N ASN A 418 -13.30 11.32 -28.43
CA ASN A 418 -12.27 11.45 -27.41
C ASN A 418 -10.92 10.94 -27.93
N GLN A 419 -10.49 11.43 -29.09
CA GLN A 419 -9.21 11.16 -29.76
C GLN A 419 -8.92 9.65 -30.02
N ASN A 420 -9.97 8.82 -30.07
CA ASN A 420 -9.91 7.36 -30.11
C ASN A 420 -9.10 6.77 -28.93
N GLY A 421 -9.20 7.40 -27.75
CA GLY A 421 -8.62 6.85 -26.52
C GLY A 421 -9.29 5.55 -26.10
N GLU A 422 -8.83 4.98 -25.01
CA GLU A 422 -9.26 3.68 -24.50
C GLU A 422 -10.77 3.62 -24.20
N GLU A 423 -11.40 2.49 -24.53
CA GLU A 423 -12.83 2.26 -24.32
C GLU A 423 -13.16 2.10 -22.83
N PHE A 424 -14.38 2.50 -22.46
CA PHE A 424 -14.91 2.41 -21.10
C PHE A 424 -14.92 0.97 -20.57
N GLY A 425 -14.54 0.80 -19.31
CA GLY A 425 -14.67 -0.43 -18.55
C GLY A 425 -14.66 -0.16 -17.05
N LEU A 426 -15.07 -1.16 -16.27
CA LEU A 426 -14.88 -1.18 -14.83
C LEU A 426 -13.66 -2.03 -14.50
N PHE A 427 -12.81 -1.50 -13.64
CA PHE A 427 -11.57 -2.14 -13.21
C PHE A 427 -11.51 -2.19 -11.69
N TYR A 428 -10.67 -3.08 -11.18
CA TYR A 428 -10.31 -3.09 -9.76
C TYR A 428 -8.79 -3.08 -9.62
N ALA A 429 -8.30 -2.47 -8.55
CA ALA A 429 -6.92 -2.55 -8.10
C ALA A 429 -6.86 -3.12 -6.69
N LEU A 430 -5.99 -4.10 -6.45
CA LEU A 430 -5.74 -4.69 -5.14
C LEU A 430 -4.54 -4.00 -4.45
N SER A 431 -4.39 -4.24 -3.17
CA SER A 431 -3.31 -3.64 -2.36
C SER A 431 -1.89 -4.06 -2.79
N ASP A 432 -1.75 -5.17 -3.50
CA ASP A 432 -0.48 -5.64 -4.08
C ASP A 432 -0.14 -5.02 -5.44
N GLY A 433 -0.99 -4.12 -5.96
CA GLY A 433 -0.83 -3.48 -7.27
C GLY A 433 -1.45 -4.26 -8.43
N THR A 434 -2.04 -5.43 -8.18
CA THR A 434 -2.76 -6.17 -9.22
C THR A 434 -3.97 -5.39 -9.70
N VAL A 435 -4.07 -5.15 -11.00
CA VAL A 435 -5.24 -4.54 -11.64
C VAL A 435 -5.92 -5.57 -12.54
N GLY A 436 -7.24 -5.66 -12.43
CA GLY A 436 -8.06 -6.50 -13.29
C GLY A 436 -9.30 -5.77 -13.83
N GLU A 437 -9.75 -6.16 -15.01
CA GLU A 437 -11.01 -5.70 -15.58
C GLU A 437 -12.17 -6.54 -15.05
N LEU A 438 -13.27 -5.91 -14.64
CA LEU A 438 -14.52 -6.60 -14.34
C LEU A 438 -15.19 -6.99 -15.67
N PRO A 439 -15.43 -8.29 -15.92
CA PRO A 439 -16.02 -8.73 -17.19
C PRO A 439 -17.43 -8.15 -17.39
N MET A 440 -17.65 -7.53 -18.55
CA MET A 440 -18.97 -7.06 -18.97
C MET A 440 -19.89 -8.25 -19.19
N ILE A 441 -21.08 -8.22 -18.61
CA ILE A 441 -22.14 -9.20 -18.90
C ILE A 441 -22.82 -8.76 -20.18
N VAL A 442 -22.64 -9.54 -21.23
CA VAL A 442 -23.29 -9.30 -22.52
C VAL A 442 -24.62 -10.07 -22.53
N THR A 443 -25.67 -9.46 -21.96
CA THR A 443 -27.01 -10.08 -21.90
C THR A 443 -28.00 -9.45 -22.88
N ASP A 444 -27.69 -8.28 -23.48
CA ASP A 444 -28.67 -7.58 -24.29
C ASP A 444 -28.16 -7.03 -25.62
N VAL A 445 -29.05 -7.07 -26.59
CA VAL A 445 -28.92 -6.38 -27.86
C VAL A 445 -29.16 -4.89 -27.62
N LYS A 446 -28.08 -4.11 -27.55
CA LYS A 446 -28.18 -2.65 -27.26
C LYS A 446 -28.77 -1.91 -28.45
N VAL A 447 -29.86 -1.16 -28.23
CA VAL A 447 -30.37 -0.20 -29.22
C VAL A 447 -29.38 0.95 -29.32
N ILE A 448 -28.74 1.14 -30.49
CA ILE A 448 -27.74 2.19 -30.73
C ILE A 448 -28.33 3.44 -31.40
N ASP A 449 -29.56 3.37 -31.91
CA ASP A 449 -30.29 4.49 -32.49
C ASP A 449 -31.80 4.32 -32.27
N SER A 450 -32.46 5.34 -31.74
CA SER A 450 -33.92 5.42 -31.58
C SER A 450 -34.68 5.75 -32.85
N GLY A 451 -33.97 6.05 -33.96
CA GLY A 451 -34.57 6.20 -35.28
C GLY A 451 -35.00 4.85 -35.84
N ILE A 452 -36.25 4.73 -36.35
CA ILE A 452 -36.72 3.50 -37.00
C ILE A 452 -35.97 3.32 -38.33
N PRO A 453 -35.15 2.28 -38.51
CA PRO A 453 -34.46 2.01 -39.76
C PRO A 453 -35.47 1.76 -40.89
N ASN A 454 -35.14 2.14 -42.10
CA ASN A 454 -36.03 1.92 -43.27
C ASN A 454 -35.83 0.52 -43.90
N THR A 455 -34.74 -0.18 -43.56
CA THR A 455 -34.37 -1.48 -44.18
C THR A 455 -33.70 -2.36 -43.13
N PHE A 456 -33.86 -3.68 -43.29
CA PHE A 456 -33.02 -4.66 -42.57
C PHE A 456 -31.57 -4.53 -43.03
N SER A 457 -30.65 -4.65 -42.10
CA SER A 457 -29.20 -4.72 -42.43
C SER A 457 -28.43 -5.50 -41.38
N LEU A 458 -27.37 -6.17 -41.84
CA LEU A 458 -26.33 -6.73 -40.98
C LEU A 458 -25.00 -6.12 -41.41
N LEU A 459 -24.32 -5.43 -40.49
CA LEU A 459 -23.03 -4.80 -40.83
C LEU A 459 -21.86 -5.76 -40.61
N GLN A 460 -20.72 -5.45 -41.23
CA GLN A 460 -19.48 -6.18 -40.96
C GLN A 460 -19.07 -5.95 -39.52
N ASN A 461 -18.69 -7.03 -38.82
CA ASN A 461 -18.18 -6.92 -37.45
C ASN A 461 -16.90 -6.06 -37.41
N TYR A 462 -16.75 -5.31 -36.36
CA TYR A 462 -15.57 -4.47 -36.15
C TYR A 462 -15.10 -4.56 -34.69
N PRO A 463 -13.78 -4.75 -34.46
CA PRO A 463 -12.72 -5.00 -35.47
C PRO A 463 -12.90 -6.35 -36.20
N ASN A 464 -12.30 -6.47 -37.39
CA ASN A 464 -12.18 -7.71 -38.13
C ASN A 464 -10.90 -7.68 -38.99
N PRO A 465 -9.83 -8.46 -38.70
CA PRO A 465 -9.75 -9.47 -37.64
C PRO A 465 -9.90 -8.93 -36.23
N PHE A 466 -10.27 -9.80 -35.24
CA PHE A 466 -10.51 -9.41 -33.86
C PHE A 466 -9.85 -10.36 -32.85
N ASN A 467 -9.62 -9.88 -31.61
CA ASN A 467 -9.02 -10.63 -30.51
C ASN A 467 -9.40 -10.03 -29.13
N PRO A 468 -10.06 -10.73 -28.25
CA PRO A 468 -11.02 -11.80 -28.50
C PRO A 468 -12.42 -11.25 -28.81
N ARG A 469 -12.63 -9.92 -28.77
CA ARG A 469 -13.93 -9.25 -28.87
C ARG A 469 -14.15 -8.53 -30.20
N THR A 470 -15.42 -8.50 -30.63
CA THR A 470 -15.84 -7.73 -31.81
C THR A 470 -17.29 -7.30 -31.68
N SER A 471 -17.64 -6.16 -32.27
CA SER A 471 -19.02 -5.64 -32.35
C SER A 471 -19.70 -6.12 -33.63
N ILE A 472 -20.94 -6.61 -33.51
CA ILE A 472 -21.83 -6.93 -34.63
C ILE A 472 -23.02 -5.98 -34.56
N ASN A 473 -23.19 -5.14 -35.58
CA ASN A 473 -24.28 -4.19 -35.67
C ASN A 473 -25.31 -4.67 -36.71
N PHE A 474 -26.60 -4.52 -36.40
CA PHE A 474 -27.69 -4.82 -37.33
C PHE A 474 -28.87 -3.89 -37.11
N ALA A 475 -29.77 -3.83 -38.11
CA ALA A 475 -30.96 -2.99 -38.04
C ALA A 475 -32.19 -3.77 -38.50
N ILE A 476 -33.34 -3.53 -37.84
CA ILE A 476 -34.63 -4.09 -38.17
C ILE A 476 -35.69 -2.97 -38.28
N PRO A 477 -36.44 -2.87 -39.40
CA PRO A 477 -37.41 -1.80 -39.61
C PRO A 477 -38.76 -2.07 -38.97
N THR A 478 -39.03 -3.29 -38.55
CA THR A 478 -40.31 -3.75 -37.95
C THR A 478 -40.04 -4.66 -36.76
N ASN A 479 -40.98 -4.75 -35.86
CA ASN A 479 -40.90 -5.70 -34.73
C ASN A 479 -40.88 -7.13 -35.25
N GLU A 480 -39.83 -7.89 -34.98
CA GLU A 480 -39.61 -9.23 -35.50
C GLU A 480 -39.00 -10.16 -34.45
N PHE A 481 -39.21 -11.47 -34.62
CA PHE A 481 -38.41 -12.46 -33.91
C PHE A 481 -37.05 -12.56 -34.59
N VAL A 482 -36.00 -12.21 -33.86
CA VAL A 482 -34.64 -12.13 -34.37
C VAL A 482 -33.77 -13.26 -33.83
N THR A 483 -33.00 -13.88 -34.72
CA THR A 483 -31.88 -14.76 -34.30
C THR A 483 -30.59 -14.27 -34.91
N LEU A 484 -29.54 -14.15 -34.09
CA LEU A 484 -28.17 -13.92 -34.50
C LEU A 484 -27.31 -15.08 -34.00
N LYS A 485 -26.74 -15.85 -34.90
CA LYS A 485 -25.97 -17.06 -34.59
C LYS A 485 -24.59 -17.03 -35.22
N VAL A 486 -23.61 -17.61 -34.50
CA VAL A 486 -22.24 -17.78 -34.97
C VAL A 486 -22.01 -19.26 -35.29
N TYR A 487 -21.38 -19.49 -36.42
CA TYR A 487 -21.07 -20.82 -36.95
C TYR A 487 -19.55 -20.98 -37.20
N ASN A 488 -19.05 -22.18 -37.00
CA ASN A 488 -17.72 -22.55 -37.50
C ASN A 488 -17.77 -22.85 -39.00
N ILE A 489 -16.61 -23.11 -39.59
CA ILE A 489 -16.49 -23.42 -41.03
C ILE A 489 -17.19 -24.72 -41.46
N LEU A 490 -17.55 -25.59 -40.50
CA LEU A 490 -18.31 -26.82 -40.74
C LEU A 490 -19.83 -26.60 -40.69
N GLY A 491 -20.28 -25.36 -40.44
CA GLY A 491 -21.69 -25.00 -40.31
C GLY A 491 -22.32 -25.34 -38.95
N SER A 492 -21.52 -25.76 -37.99
CA SER A 492 -22.03 -26.00 -36.62
C SER A 492 -22.19 -24.68 -35.85
N VAL A 493 -23.27 -24.49 -35.15
CA VAL A 493 -23.50 -23.33 -34.27
C VAL A 493 -22.52 -23.40 -33.10
N VAL A 494 -21.71 -22.36 -32.93
CA VAL A 494 -20.76 -22.21 -31.80
C VAL A 494 -21.23 -21.18 -30.76
N ALA A 495 -22.13 -20.27 -31.16
CA ALA A 495 -22.80 -19.35 -30.25
C ALA A 495 -24.16 -18.90 -30.83
N THR A 496 -25.14 -18.66 -29.95
CA THR A 496 -26.38 -17.96 -30.27
C THR A 496 -26.35 -16.64 -29.51
N LEU A 497 -26.27 -15.54 -30.24
CA LEU A 497 -26.06 -14.20 -29.68
C LEU A 497 -27.41 -13.50 -29.42
N VAL A 498 -28.40 -13.72 -30.26
CA VAL A 498 -29.76 -13.20 -30.15
C VAL A 498 -30.75 -14.30 -30.47
N ASN A 499 -31.87 -14.41 -29.74
CA ASN A 499 -32.94 -15.38 -29.97
C ASN A 499 -34.26 -14.92 -29.29
N GLU A 500 -34.76 -13.74 -29.71
CA GLU A 500 -35.88 -13.08 -29.07
C GLU A 500 -36.67 -12.14 -30.01
N ASN A 501 -37.83 -11.61 -29.51
CA ASN A 501 -38.58 -10.58 -30.21
C ASN A 501 -37.94 -9.22 -29.93
N LEU A 502 -37.51 -8.52 -30.99
CA LEU A 502 -36.99 -7.16 -30.91
C LEU A 502 -37.93 -6.16 -31.57
N SER A 503 -38.00 -4.94 -31.00
CA SER A 503 -38.72 -3.81 -31.59
C SER A 503 -37.95 -3.26 -32.81
N ALA A 504 -38.61 -2.51 -33.69
CA ALA A 504 -37.94 -1.78 -34.76
C ALA A 504 -36.83 -0.89 -34.19
N GLY A 505 -35.60 -0.99 -34.73
CA GLY A 505 -34.43 -0.25 -34.20
C GLY A 505 -33.12 -0.70 -34.82
N ALA A 506 -32.05 0.01 -34.49
CA ALA A 506 -30.67 -0.37 -34.77
C ALA A 506 -30.00 -0.92 -33.50
N TYR A 507 -29.30 -2.03 -33.64
CA TYR A 507 -28.82 -2.84 -32.55
C TYR A 507 -27.31 -3.15 -32.69
N ARG A 508 -26.61 -3.21 -31.56
CA ARG A 508 -25.23 -3.65 -31.45
C ARG A 508 -25.18 -4.86 -30.51
N PHE A 509 -24.43 -5.87 -30.90
CA PHE A 509 -24.04 -6.99 -30.07
C PHE A 509 -22.53 -7.12 -29.99
N ILE A 510 -21.97 -7.25 -28.78
CA ILE A 510 -20.55 -7.51 -28.58
C ILE A 510 -20.34 -9.02 -28.44
N PHE A 511 -19.56 -9.59 -29.37
CA PHE A 511 -19.25 -11.02 -29.36
C PHE A 511 -17.87 -11.24 -28.74
N ASP A 512 -17.83 -12.00 -27.65
CA ASP A 512 -16.61 -12.47 -27.01
C ASP A 512 -16.32 -13.92 -27.39
N SER A 513 -15.13 -14.17 -27.92
CA SER A 513 -14.69 -15.46 -28.44
C SER A 513 -13.62 -16.13 -27.59
N GLN A 514 -13.45 -15.76 -26.32
CA GLN A 514 -12.37 -16.28 -25.45
C GLN A 514 -12.22 -17.79 -25.48
N ASN A 515 -13.33 -18.53 -25.61
CA ASN A 515 -13.35 -19.99 -25.63
C ASN A 515 -13.25 -20.62 -27.04
N LEU A 516 -13.06 -19.80 -28.09
CA LEU A 516 -12.97 -20.28 -29.47
C LEU A 516 -11.52 -20.27 -29.95
N ALA A 517 -11.16 -21.18 -30.86
CA ALA A 517 -9.84 -21.21 -31.49
C ALA A 517 -9.70 -20.13 -32.57
N SER A 518 -8.47 -19.64 -32.81
CA SER A 518 -8.20 -18.76 -33.95
C SER A 518 -8.68 -19.38 -35.24
N GLY A 519 -9.33 -18.60 -36.11
CA GLY A 519 -9.88 -19.12 -37.36
C GLY A 519 -10.99 -18.24 -37.95
N VAL A 520 -11.61 -18.79 -39.02
CA VAL A 520 -12.74 -18.17 -39.71
C VAL A 520 -14.05 -18.64 -39.08
N TYR A 521 -14.95 -17.70 -38.82
CA TYR A 521 -16.29 -17.93 -38.38
C TYR A 521 -17.28 -17.18 -39.26
N LEU A 522 -18.53 -17.65 -39.28
CA LEU A 522 -19.64 -17.00 -39.97
C LEU A 522 -20.66 -16.56 -38.93
N TYR A 523 -21.28 -15.40 -39.08
CA TYR A 523 -22.43 -15.01 -38.29
C TYR A 523 -23.60 -14.69 -39.21
N GLU A 524 -24.81 -15.06 -38.75
CA GLU A 524 -26.02 -15.00 -39.53
C GLU A 524 -27.14 -14.35 -38.74
N LEU A 525 -27.75 -13.34 -39.32
CA LEU A 525 -28.96 -12.68 -38.83
C LEU A 525 -30.17 -13.21 -39.57
N ASN A 526 -31.19 -13.68 -38.84
CA ASN A 526 -32.54 -13.96 -39.38
C ASN A 526 -33.55 -13.10 -38.62
N ALA A 527 -34.38 -12.35 -39.36
CA ALA A 527 -35.45 -11.50 -38.81
C ALA A 527 -36.63 -11.52 -39.80
N GLY A 528 -37.71 -12.23 -39.47
CA GLY A 528 -38.81 -12.46 -40.37
C GLY A 528 -38.38 -13.15 -41.66
N ASN A 529 -38.54 -12.47 -42.80
CA ASN A 529 -38.10 -12.96 -44.13
C ASN A 529 -36.66 -12.52 -44.50
N PHE A 530 -36.02 -11.73 -43.63
CA PHE A 530 -34.63 -11.27 -43.89
C PHE A 530 -33.62 -12.28 -43.37
N ARG A 531 -32.64 -12.60 -44.18
CA ARG A 531 -31.50 -13.44 -43.80
C ARG A 531 -30.24 -12.92 -44.45
N GLU A 532 -29.22 -12.66 -43.65
CA GLU A 532 -27.90 -12.25 -44.13
C GLU A 532 -26.79 -12.94 -43.33
N THR A 533 -25.71 -13.35 -44.01
CA THR A 533 -24.55 -14.00 -43.37
C THR A 533 -23.27 -13.24 -43.75
N LYS A 534 -22.41 -13.03 -42.74
CA LYS A 534 -21.09 -12.41 -42.91
C LYS A 534 -19.98 -13.25 -42.27
N LYS A 535 -18.75 -12.97 -42.72
CA LYS A 535 -17.54 -13.67 -42.26
C LYS A 535 -16.78 -12.79 -41.26
N MET A 536 -16.24 -13.43 -40.23
CA MET A 536 -15.32 -12.80 -39.27
C MET A 536 -14.08 -13.68 -39.06
N ASN A 537 -12.92 -13.02 -38.75
CA ASN A 537 -11.66 -13.69 -38.52
C ASN A 537 -11.19 -13.45 -37.07
N LEU A 538 -11.08 -14.52 -36.28
CA LEU A 538 -10.53 -14.50 -34.95
C LEU A 538 -9.02 -14.75 -35.01
N LEU A 539 -8.24 -13.86 -34.42
CA LEU A 539 -6.79 -14.00 -34.22
C LEU A 539 -6.51 -13.98 -32.72
N LYS A 540 -5.90 -15.01 -32.21
CA LYS A 540 -5.38 -15.06 -30.82
C LYS A 540 -3.87 -15.00 -30.84
#